data_2adb8f0c6d1b517168993d6a1f1ad05a
#
_entry.id   2adb8f0c6d1b517168993d6a1f1ad05a
#
_cell.length_a   1.000
_cell.length_b   1.000
_cell.length_c   1.000
_cell.angle_alpha   90.00
_cell.angle_beta   90.00
_cell.angle_gamma   90.00
#
_symmetry.space_group_name_H-M   'P 1'
#
loop_
_entity.id
_entity.type
_entity.pdbx_description
1 polymer ?
#
loop_
_entity_poly.entity_id
_entity_poly.type
_entity_poly.pdbx_seq_one_letter_code
_entity_poly.pdbx_strand_id
1 'polypeptide(L)'
;MAKRAVQHADLKAVPMLLNESLYVGIDIGKAKHVAGFLSKTLLERHERFEACPALVFENSREGFRLLIERIRSLAPLEHIFVLMERTGHYHRTLEQYLQELDITVYVMHVQSRSTGMLKTDKRDALTLANQLYNQLELGVQVPNKLQLIRRVVPPTQAAAELRGLIRHRYELIHESTRRKNKLTAICDELFPELVRVVKDPNGQVALALRERFPTPAALATVSLTTLQQIRGGARSISSAKLLELQRQAAQSIGIKEVARLRGLVLEQTQLIKELQMLQEHIQQLDKEIGGIVEHAREGQILLSFPGIGPIMAATSIAAIGSIHNFPSAAALKSYFGWAPVVAQSGSTLDHTRLTHGGARTMKHMLFLAVFQAIRLKDNEWARLYERLVKTKCPFDERTQSYLGKTRVIGRVAGQMTEAIYALLKRDAELLSKVPPSQDPPPPLLYDPEVHRQHRLGHYRPLKSTPPPNTITLLHPFPAQ
;
A
#
# COMPACT_ATOMS: atom_id res chain seq x y z
N MET A 1 31.18 37.26 4.10
CA MET A 1 30.62 37.18 2.73
C MET A 1 29.12 37.44 2.81
N ALA A 2 28.67 38.59 2.28
CA ALA A 2 27.29 39.07 2.37
C ALA A 2 26.35 38.13 1.57
N LYS A 3 25.32 37.58 2.22
CA LYS A 3 24.21 36.92 1.55
C LYS A 3 23.47 37.96 0.70
N ARG A 4 23.64 37.89 -0.63
CA ARG A 4 22.80 38.67 -1.55
C ARG A 4 21.35 38.30 -1.31
N ALA A 5 20.57 39.23 -0.80
CA ALA A 5 19.11 39.15 -0.78
C ALA A 5 18.66 38.98 -2.24
N VAL A 6 17.86 37.95 -2.50
CA VAL A 6 17.24 37.72 -3.81
C VAL A 6 16.31 38.92 -4.04
N GLN A 7 16.64 39.74 -5.02
CA GLN A 7 15.94 41.00 -5.28
C GLN A 7 14.51 40.68 -5.77
N HIS A 8 13.53 41.17 -5.03
CA HIS A 8 12.09 41.19 -5.38
C HIS A 8 11.76 42.11 -6.59
N ALA A 9 12.75 42.75 -7.20
CA ALA A 9 12.56 43.85 -8.15
C ALA A 9 12.02 43.43 -9.53
N ASP A 10 12.34 42.21 -10.01
CA ASP A 10 12.03 41.81 -11.41
C ASP A 10 10.59 41.32 -11.65
N LEU A 11 9.82 41.16 -10.60
CA LEU A 11 8.49 40.53 -10.69
C LEU A 11 7.33 41.53 -10.84
N LYS A 12 7.56 42.83 -10.59
CA LYS A 12 6.51 43.86 -10.66
C LYS A 12 6.10 44.25 -12.09
N ALA A 13 6.87 43.86 -13.11
CA ALA A 13 6.69 44.31 -14.48
C ALA A 13 6.17 43.19 -15.46
N VAL A 14 5.72 42.06 -14.94
CA VAL A 14 5.11 41.01 -15.80
C VAL A 14 3.62 41.30 -15.94
N PRO A 15 3.09 41.49 -17.14
CA PRO A 15 1.65 41.65 -17.35
C PRO A 15 0.93 40.35 -16.98
N MET A 16 -0.31 40.44 -16.54
CA MET A 16 -1.14 39.30 -16.24
C MET A 16 -1.35 38.42 -17.48
N LEU A 17 -1.08 37.15 -17.34
CA LEU A 17 -1.15 36.14 -18.42
C LEU A 17 -2.60 35.66 -18.54
N LEU A 18 -3.44 36.39 -19.26
CA LEU A 18 -4.88 36.09 -19.32
C LEU A 18 -5.24 34.90 -20.20
N ASN A 19 -4.45 34.62 -21.24
CA ASN A 19 -4.76 33.63 -22.26
C ASN A 19 -3.71 32.54 -22.42
N GLU A 20 -2.83 32.34 -21.44
CA GLU A 20 -1.84 31.28 -21.46
C GLU A 20 -1.73 30.57 -20.10
N SER A 21 -1.23 29.36 -20.11
CA SER A 21 -1.01 28.56 -18.91
C SER A 21 0.26 28.98 -18.16
N LEU A 22 0.18 29.02 -16.84
CA LEU A 22 1.32 29.24 -15.95
C LEU A 22 1.75 27.91 -15.33
N TYR A 23 2.99 27.53 -15.53
CA TYR A 23 3.60 26.31 -15.01
C TYR A 23 4.45 26.65 -13.79
N VAL A 24 4.11 26.09 -12.65
CA VAL A 24 4.77 26.38 -11.38
C VAL A 24 5.47 25.11 -10.89
N GLY A 25 6.79 25.13 -10.87
CA GLY A 25 7.58 24.05 -10.27
C GLY A 25 7.92 24.40 -8.83
N ILE A 26 7.68 23.50 -7.89
CA ILE A 26 7.95 23.76 -6.47
C ILE A 26 8.98 22.76 -5.94
N ASP A 27 10.13 23.27 -5.54
CA ASP A 27 11.11 22.51 -4.75
C ASP A 27 10.72 22.54 -3.28
N ILE A 28 10.56 21.35 -2.69
CA ILE A 28 9.98 21.15 -1.37
C ILE A 28 11.09 21.02 -0.31
N GLY A 29 11.12 21.98 0.62
CA GLY A 29 11.96 21.94 1.82
C GLY A 29 11.14 21.79 3.11
N LYS A 30 11.80 21.50 4.22
CA LYS A 30 11.16 21.36 5.53
C LYS A 30 10.59 22.68 6.05
N ALA A 31 11.36 23.75 6.01
CA ALA A 31 11.00 25.07 6.55
C ALA A 31 10.59 26.07 5.48
N LYS A 32 11.19 25.97 4.30
CA LYS A 32 10.96 26.88 3.17
C LYS A 32 10.86 26.08 1.89
N HIS A 33 10.02 26.56 0.98
CA HIS A 33 9.85 26.06 -0.37
C HIS A 33 10.30 27.12 -1.37
N VAL A 34 10.63 26.70 -2.58
CA VAL A 34 10.94 27.60 -3.70
C VAL A 34 10.03 27.28 -4.86
N ALA A 35 9.26 28.26 -5.33
CA ALA A 35 8.42 28.16 -6.53
C ALA A 35 9.11 28.86 -7.70
N GLY A 36 9.26 28.16 -8.82
CA GLY A 36 9.69 28.72 -10.11
C GLY A 36 8.50 28.88 -11.04
N PHE A 37 8.40 29.99 -11.73
CA PHE A 37 7.28 30.33 -12.61
C PHE A 37 7.72 30.31 -14.07
N LEU A 38 6.96 29.63 -14.92
CA LEU A 38 7.23 29.47 -16.34
C LEU A 38 5.96 29.59 -17.16
N SER A 39 6.04 30.31 -18.26
CA SER A 39 5.03 30.37 -19.30
C SER A 39 5.71 30.65 -20.64
N LYS A 40 4.96 30.61 -21.75
CA LYS A 40 5.50 30.98 -23.05
C LYS A 40 6.06 32.42 -23.05
N THR A 41 5.28 33.38 -22.59
CA THR A 41 5.70 34.80 -22.48
C THR A 41 6.92 34.97 -21.55
N LEU A 42 6.99 34.24 -20.43
CA LEU A 42 8.14 34.32 -19.54
C LEU A 42 9.42 33.74 -20.18
N LEU A 43 9.29 32.65 -20.95
CA LEU A 43 10.40 32.07 -21.70
C LEU A 43 10.93 33.02 -22.80
N GLU A 44 10.03 33.62 -23.57
CA GLU A 44 10.39 34.58 -24.61
C GLU A 44 11.11 35.82 -24.01
N ARG A 45 10.65 36.27 -22.85
CA ARG A 45 11.23 37.43 -22.17
C ARG A 45 12.61 37.20 -21.54
N HIS A 46 12.81 35.99 -20.99
CA HIS A 46 14.04 35.68 -20.24
C HIS A 46 15.02 34.78 -21.03
N GLU A 47 14.65 34.37 -22.26
CA GLU A 47 15.45 33.53 -23.18
C GLU A 47 15.85 32.17 -22.63
N ARG A 48 15.97 32.02 -21.32
CA ARG A 48 16.35 30.80 -20.63
C ARG A 48 15.43 30.53 -19.43
N PHE A 49 14.99 29.30 -19.26
CA PHE A 49 14.10 28.96 -18.14
C PHE A 49 14.74 29.20 -16.77
N GLU A 50 16.07 29.05 -16.64
CA GLU A 50 16.78 29.30 -15.37
C GLU A 50 16.80 30.79 -14.96
N ALA A 51 16.57 31.69 -15.90
CA ALA A 51 16.47 33.11 -15.66
C ALA A 51 15.06 33.57 -15.25
N CYS A 52 14.05 32.71 -15.46
CA CYS A 52 12.66 33.00 -15.09
C CYS A 52 12.47 33.30 -13.60
N PRO A 53 11.35 33.94 -13.24
CA PRO A 53 11.07 34.34 -11.86
C PRO A 53 10.95 33.14 -10.91
N ALA A 54 11.34 33.36 -9.66
CA ALA A 54 11.13 32.40 -8.58
C ALA A 54 10.78 33.15 -7.27
N LEU A 55 10.05 32.44 -6.41
CA LEU A 55 9.61 32.92 -5.08
C LEU A 55 10.07 31.93 -4.01
N VAL A 56 10.70 32.44 -2.95
CA VAL A 56 10.94 31.66 -1.73
C VAL A 56 9.83 31.97 -0.73
N PHE A 57 9.19 30.94 -0.19
CA PHE A 57 8.12 31.08 0.78
C PHE A 57 8.25 30.06 1.91
N GLU A 58 7.70 30.36 3.06
CA GLU A 58 7.76 29.51 4.24
C GLU A 58 6.72 28.38 4.17
N ASN A 59 7.03 27.24 4.79
CA ASN A 59 6.08 26.15 5.00
C ASN A 59 5.13 26.54 6.15
N SER A 60 4.34 27.57 5.92
CA SER A 60 3.37 28.16 6.85
C SER A 60 2.15 28.67 6.09
N ARG A 61 1.07 28.97 6.83
CA ARG A 61 -0.16 29.52 6.24
C ARG A 61 0.09 30.83 5.50
N GLU A 62 0.93 31.69 6.08
CA GLU A 62 1.33 33.00 5.51
C GLU A 62 2.14 32.80 4.24
N GLY A 63 3.08 31.84 4.26
CA GLY A 63 3.87 31.49 3.07
C GLY A 63 3.01 30.93 1.93
N PHE A 64 2.02 30.12 2.24
CA PHE A 64 1.08 29.59 1.24
C PHE A 64 0.20 30.70 0.65
N ARG A 65 -0.27 31.63 1.49
CA ARG A 65 -0.99 32.81 1.01
C ARG A 65 -0.12 33.67 0.07
N LEU A 66 1.13 33.92 0.45
CA LEU A 66 2.08 34.66 -0.38
C LEU A 66 2.28 33.99 -1.76
N LEU A 67 2.38 32.67 -1.79
CA LEU A 67 2.43 31.91 -3.05
C LEU A 67 1.19 32.16 -3.90
N ILE A 68 -0.01 32.05 -3.33
CA ILE A 68 -1.27 32.22 -4.06
C ILE A 68 -1.46 33.68 -4.53
N GLU A 69 -1.14 34.67 -3.70
CA GLU A 69 -1.15 36.08 -4.09
C GLU A 69 -0.23 36.32 -5.29
N ARG A 70 0.96 35.68 -5.26
CA ARG A 70 1.89 35.74 -6.38
C ARG A 70 1.36 35.09 -7.64
N ILE A 71 0.81 33.89 -7.53
CA ILE A 71 0.21 33.18 -8.65
C ILE A 71 -0.91 34.02 -9.27
N ARG A 72 -1.85 34.53 -8.45
CA ARG A 72 -2.98 35.36 -8.91
C ARG A 72 -2.53 36.67 -9.58
N SER A 73 -1.38 37.20 -9.19
CA SER A 73 -0.82 38.37 -9.86
C SER A 73 -0.24 38.08 -11.25
N LEU A 74 -0.04 36.78 -11.59
CA LEU A 74 0.53 36.35 -12.86
C LEU A 74 -0.53 35.74 -13.80
N ALA A 75 -1.46 34.93 -13.29
CA ALA A 75 -2.47 34.24 -14.12
C ALA A 75 -3.74 33.90 -13.33
N PRO A 76 -4.90 33.70 -14.00
CA PRO A 76 -6.10 33.10 -13.41
C PRO A 76 -5.85 31.70 -12.87
N LEU A 77 -6.51 31.31 -11.76
CA LEU A 77 -6.24 30.03 -11.08
C LEU A 77 -6.55 28.81 -11.96
N GLU A 78 -7.53 28.90 -12.84
CA GLU A 78 -7.92 27.83 -13.79
C GLU A 78 -6.82 27.51 -14.82
N HIS A 79 -5.89 28.41 -15.05
CA HIS A 79 -4.78 28.28 -15.97
C HIS A 79 -3.46 27.89 -15.27
N ILE A 80 -3.53 27.48 -14.00
CA ILE A 80 -2.35 27.14 -13.21
C ILE A 80 -2.13 25.64 -13.16
N PHE A 81 -0.91 25.24 -13.48
CA PHE A 81 -0.44 23.85 -13.33
C PHE A 81 0.79 23.83 -12.41
N VAL A 82 0.70 23.06 -11.34
CA VAL A 82 1.78 22.98 -10.33
C VAL A 82 2.44 21.63 -10.39
N LEU A 83 3.77 21.55 -10.38
CA LEU A 83 4.54 20.32 -10.23
C LEU A 83 5.40 20.38 -8.98
N MET A 84 5.27 19.35 -8.14
CA MET A 84 6.09 19.16 -6.95
C MET A 84 6.86 17.84 -7.00
N GLU A 85 8.10 17.83 -6.49
CA GLU A 85 8.80 16.59 -6.22
C GLU A 85 8.37 16.01 -4.86
N ARG A 86 8.02 14.72 -4.79
CA ARG A 86 7.65 14.05 -3.54
C ARG A 86 8.87 13.75 -2.68
N THR A 87 9.33 14.76 -1.95
CA THR A 87 10.41 14.60 -0.97
C THR A 87 9.81 14.41 0.42
N GLY A 88 9.90 13.20 0.97
CA GLY A 88 9.35 12.88 2.28
C GLY A 88 7.85 13.17 2.42
N HIS A 89 7.46 13.85 3.50
CA HIS A 89 6.06 14.19 3.79
C HIS A 89 5.74 15.70 3.69
N TYR A 90 6.75 16.53 3.50
CA TYR A 90 6.63 17.99 3.58
C TYR A 90 5.78 18.62 2.47
N HIS A 91 5.57 17.92 1.35
CA HIS A 91 4.73 18.38 0.25
C HIS A 91 3.21 18.28 0.55
N ARG A 92 2.79 17.45 1.51
CA ARG A 92 1.38 17.05 1.68
C ARG A 92 0.47 18.20 2.08
N THR A 93 0.91 19.06 2.98
CA THR A 93 0.13 20.22 3.44
C THR A 93 -0.07 21.24 2.32
N LEU A 94 0.97 21.48 1.53
CA LEU A 94 0.87 22.36 0.36
C LEU A 94 0.02 21.73 -0.75
N GLU A 95 0.18 20.43 -1.02
CA GLU A 95 -0.64 19.67 -1.98
C GLU A 95 -2.13 19.81 -1.66
N GLN A 96 -2.51 19.60 -0.39
CA GLN A 96 -3.89 19.75 0.06
C GLN A 96 -4.38 21.19 -0.10
N TYR A 97 -3.60 22.18 0.34
CA TYR A 97 -3.96 23.58 0.25
C TYR A 97 -4.20 24.06 -1.20
N LEU A 98 -3.38 23.59 -2.14
CA LEU A 98 -3.57 23.89 -3.56
C LEU A 98 -4.82 23.20 -4.14
N GLN A 99 -5.11 21.98 -3.72
CA GLN A 99 -6.30 21.24 -4.14
C GLN A 99 -7.60 21.87 -3.62
N GLU A 100 -7.60 22.41 -2.40
CA GLU A 100 -8.74 23.17 -1.82
C GLU A 100 -9.07 24.43 -2.63
N LEU A 101 -8.11 24.93 -3.42
CA LEU A 101 -8.28 26.06 -4.35
C LEU A 101 -8.52 25.61 -5.81
N ASP A 102 -8.84 24.34 -6.04
CA ASP A 102 -9.05 23.72 -7.37
C ASP A 102 -7.85 23.85 -8.32
N ILE A 103 -6.64 24.12 -7.80
CA ILE A 103 -5.44 24.20 -8.62
C ILE A 103 -5.02 22.79 -9.04
N THR A 104 -4.72 22.61 -10.33
CA THR A 104 -4.27 21.33 -10.87
C THR A 104 -2.84 21.03 -10.45
N VAL A 105 -2.67 20.00 -9.61
CA VAL A 105 -1.38 19.59 -9.07
C VAL A 105 -0.88 18.33 -9.76
N TYR A 106 0.40 18.35 -10.13
CA TYR A 106 1.18 17.20 -10.60
C TYR A 106 2.27 16.86 -9.59
N VAL A 107 2.67 15.61 -9.56
CA VAL A 107 3.78 15.15 -8.71
C VAL A 107 4.75 14.32 -9.51
N MET A 108 6.02 14.44 -9.16
CA MET A 108 7.09 13.64 -9.71
C MET A 108 7.75 12.80 -8.62
N HIS A 109 8.11 11.56 -8.97
CA HIS A 109 8.95 10.74 -8.09
C HIS A 109 10.41 11.14 -8.22
N VAL A 110 11.10 11.22 -7.08
CA VAL A 110 12.54 11.50 -7.01
C VAL A 110 13.32 10.56 -7.93
N GLN A 111 14.12 11.11 -8.85
CA GLN A 111 15.10 10.36 -9.63
C GLN A 111 16.49 10.54 -9.05
N SER A 112 17.32 9.51 -9.13
CA SER A 112 18.75 9.69 -8.89
C SER A 112 19.32 10.63 -9.95
N ARG A 113 19.76 11.80 -9.54
CA ARG A 113 20.34 12.82 -10.43
C ARG A 113 21.78 12.44 -10.78
N SER A 114 22.17 12.73 -12.02
CA SER A 114 23.57 12.66 -12.42
C SER A 114 24.40 13.70 -11.63
N THR A 115 25.50 13.25 -11.04
CA THR A 115 26.47 14.08 -10.35
C THR A 115 27.17 15.01 -11.36
N GLY A 116 27.21 16.33 -11.10
CA GLY A 116 28.02 17.27 -11.88
C GLY A 116 27.35 18.61 -12.26
N MET A 117 26.08 18.84 -11.95
CA MET A 117 25.43 20.14 -12.20
C MET A 117 25.37 21.01 -10.93
N LEU A 118 25.52 22.32 -11.08
CA LEU A 118 25.29 23.31 -10.01
C LEU A 118 23.87 23.14 -9.47
N LYS A 119 23.75 22.82 -8.18
CA LYS A 119 22.47 22.62 -7.49
C LYS A 119 22.11 23.87 -6.72
N THR A 120 20.96 24.48 -7.04
CA THR A 120 20.33 25.55 -6.25
C THR A 120 18.82 25.31 -6.23
N ASP A 121 18.16 25.59 -5.13
CA ASP A 121 16.72 25.39 -4.95
C ASP A 121 15.91 26.15 -6.03
N LYS A 122 16.37 27.37 -6.43
CA LYS A 122 15.77 28.13 -7.55
C LYS A 122 15.83 27.34 -8.86
N ARG A 123 16.98 26.77 -9.20
CA ARG A 123 17.17 26.02 -10.44
C ARG A 123 16.38 24.73 -10.43
N ASP A 124 16.29 24.06 -9.28
CA ASP A 124 15.51 22.86 -9.11
C ASP A 124 14.01 23.13 -9.31
N ALA A 125 13.47 24.21 -8.72
CA ALA A 125 12.09 24.64 -8.93
C ALA A 125 11.80 24.99 -10.41
N LEU A 126 12.66 25.75 -11.05
CA LEU A 126 12.50 26.11 -12.46
C LEU A 126 12.66 24.92 -13.41
N THR A 127 13.50 23.92 -13.05
CA THR A 127 13.61 22.67 -13.78
C THR A 127 12.30 21.87 -13.74
N LEU A 128 11.64 21.84 -12.57
CA LEU A 128 10.32 21.22 -12.43
C LEU A 128 9.26 21.93 -13.30
N ALA A 129 9.24 23.29 -13.26
CA ALA A 129 8.33 24.07 -14.10
C ALA A 129 8.56 23.79 -15.60
N ASN A 130 9.81 23.74 -16.04
CA ASN A 130 10.18 23.43 -17.42
C ASN A 130 9.80 22.01 -17.85
N GLN A 131 9.96 21.03 -16.98
CA GLN A 131 9.53 19.65 -17.26
C GLN A 131 8.01 19.58 -17.44
N LEU A 132 7.25 20.28 -16.60
CA LEU A 132 5.79 20.33 -16.69
C LEU A 132 5.35 21.03 -18.00
N TYR A 133 5.96 22.16 -18.32
CA TYR A 133 5.75 22.90 -19.57
C TYR A 133 6.00 22.01 -20.80
N ASN A 134 7.15 21.35 -20.86
CA ASN A 134 7.50 20.46 -21.96
C ASN A 134 6.51 19.30 -22.12
N GLN A 135 6.00 18.76 -21.02
CA GLN A 135 5.04 17.65 -21.08
C GLN A 135 3.64 18.11 -21.50
N LEU A 136 3.15 19.23 -20.99
CA LEU A 136 1.77 19.66 -21.21
C LEU A 136 1.60 20.53 -22.45
N GLU A 137 2.52 21.46 -22.67
CA GLU A 137 2.43 22.42 -23.80
C GLU A 137 3.04 21.85 -25.09
N LEU A 138 4.24 21.27 -24.98
CA LEU A 138 4.95 20.76 -26.16
C LEU A 138 4.64 19.29 -26.47
N GLY A 139 3.86 18.62 -25.62
CA GLY A 139 3.50 17.21 -25.82
C GLY A 139 4.71 16.26 -25.82
N VAL A 140 5.85 16.69 -25.25
CA VAL A 140 7.06 15.88 -25.23
C VAL A 140 6.85 14.67 -24.33
N GLN A 141 6.48 13.55 -24.95
CA GLN A 141 6.44 12.25 -24.27
C GLN A 141 7.85 11.66 -24.25
N VAL A 142 8.37 11.36 -23.07
CA VAL A 142 9.62 10.63 -22.93
C VAL A 142 9.35 9.17 -23.33
N PRO A 143 9.89 8.69 -24.48
CA PRO A 143 9.63 7.34 -24.95
C PRO A 143 10.08 6.30 -23.93
N ASN A 144 9.26 5.31 -23.65
CA ASN A 144 9.57 4.12 -22.83
C ASN A 144 10.00 4.31 -21.38
N LYS A 145 9.92 5.50 -20.81
CA LYS A 145 10.05 5.66 -19.36
C LYS A 145 8.68 5.88 -18.74
N LEU A 146 8.42 5.21 -17.62
CA LEU A 146 7.26 5.47 -16.76
C LEU A 146 7.00 6.97 -16.72
N GLN A 147 5.76 7.38 -16.95
CA GLN A 147 5.36 8.79 -16.77
C GLN A 147 5.78 9.23 -15.37
N LEU A 148 6.85 10.00 -15.31
CA LEU A 148 7.46 10.45 -14.05
C LEU A 148 6.59 11.52 -13.40
N ILE A 149 5.93 12.33 -14.23
CA ILE A 149 5.02 13.40 -13.84
C ILE A 149 3.59 12.86 -13.97
N ARG A 150 2.84 12.88 -12.87
CA ARG A 150 1.46 12.42 -12.82
C ARG A 150 0.57 13.48 -12.20
N ARG A 151 -0.59 13.72 -12.81
CA ARG A 151 -1.64 14.52 -12.19
C ARG A 151 -2.08 13.87 -10.87
N VAL A 152 -2.18 14.67 -9.83
CA VAL A 152 -2.74 14.21 -8.54
C VAL A 152 -4.25 14.18 -8.68
N VAL A 153 -4.81 12.98 -8.52
CA VAL A 153 -6.25 12.79 -8.39
C VAL A 153 -6.53 12.64 -6.89
N PRO A 154 -7.41 13.45 -6.31
CA PRO A 154 -7.78 13.30 -4.92
C PRO A 154 -8.20 11.87 -4.62
N PRO A 155 -7.77 11.28 -3.49
CA PRO A 155 -8.22 9.97 -3.08
C PRO A 155 -9.71 10.03 -2.72
N THR A 156 -10.39 8.89 -2.80
CA THR A 156 -11.72 8.77 -2.20
C THR A 156 -11.62 8.94 -0.69
N GLN A 157 -12.73 9.30 -0.02
CA GLN A 157 -12.75 9.48 1.42
C GLN A 157 -12.21 8.24 2.13
N ALA A 158 -12.71 7.06 1.81
CA ALA A 158 -12.25 5.79 2.38
C ALA A 158 -10.75 5.57 2.14
N ALA A 159 -10.23 5.89 0.95
CA ALA A 159 -8.81 5.76 0.66
C ALA A 159 -7.94 6.74 1.48
N ALA A 160 -8.42 7.95 1.71
CA ALA A 160 -7.73 8.94 2.53
C ALA A 160 -7.62 8.47 4.00
N GLU A 161 -8.73 8.00 4.57
CA GLU A 161 -8.81 7.46 5.93
C GLU A 161 -7.95 6.21 6.09
N LEU A 162 -8.08 5.24 5.21
CA LEU A 162 -7.40 3.95 5.30
C LEU A 162 -5.89 4.03 5.07
N ARG A 163 -5.39 5.01 4.31
CA ARG A 163 -3.96 5.07 3.93
C ARG A 163 -3.03 5.16 5.13
N GLY A 164 -3.38 5.97 6.13
CA GLY A 164 -2.62 6.12 7.38
C GLY A 164 -2.71 4.86 8.23
N LEU A 165 -3.92 4.35 8.45
CA LEU A 165 -4.20 3.19 9.28
C LEU A 165 -3.51 1.92 8.75
N ILE A 166 -3.62 1.65 7.45
CA ILE A 166 -2.98 0.49 6.81
C ILE A 166 -1.45 0.56 6.91
N ARG A 167 -0.85 1.74 6.69
CA ARG A 167 0.61 1.90 6.84
C ARG A 167 1.03 1.61 8.27
N HIS A 168 0.37 2.23 9.26
CA HIS A 168 0.69 2.04 10.67
C HIS A 168 0.50 0.59 11.10
N ARG A 169 -0.57 -0.07 10.65
CA ARG A 169 -0.78 -1.51 10.89
C ARG A 169 0.38 -2.37 10.38
N TYR A 170 0.88 -2.10 9.18
CA TYR A 170 2.04 -2.84 8.64
C TYR A 170 3.32 -2.58 9.44
N GLU A 171 3.54 -1.36 9.89
CA GLU A 171 4.65 -1.01 10.79
C GLU A 171 4.59 -1.84 12.08
N LEU A 172 3.41 -1.91 12.75
CA LEU A 172 3.23 -2.72 13.95
C LEU A 172 3.43 -4.23 13.69
N ILE A 173 2.99 -4.75 12.55
CA ILE A 173 3.25 -6.15 12.18
C ILE A 173 4.75 -6.42 12.00
N HIS A 174 5.49 -5.52 11.38
CA HIS A 174 6.93 -5.65 11.25
C HIS A 174 7.63 -5.60 12.61
N GLU A 175 7.21 -4.69 13.49
CA GLU A 175 7.69 -4.61 14.87
C GLU A 175 7.40 -5.90 15.65
N SER A 176 6.17 -6.43 15.56
CA SER A 176 5.78 -7.71 16.15
C SER A 176 6.67 -8.86 15.66
N THR A 177 6.95 -8.90 14.35
CA THR A 177 7.83 -9.93 13.77
C THR A 177 9.25 -9.84 14.31
N ARG A 178 9.80 -8.63 14.46
CA ARG A 178 11.12 -8.41 15.07
C ARG A 178 11.18 -8.94 16.52
N ARG A 179 10.14 -8.64 17.34
CA ARG A 179 10.05 -9.15 18.72
C ARG A 179 9.96 -10.67 18.76
N LYS A 180 9.15 -11.26 17.88
CA LYS A 180 9.03 -12.73 17.78
C LYS A 180 10.37 -13.39 17.41
N ASN A 181 11.10 -12.84 16.44
CA ASN A 181 12.40 -13.38 16.06
C ASN A 181 13.41 -13.32 17.23
N LYS A 182 13.44 -12.20 17.96
CA LYS A 182 14.28 -12.04 19.12
C LYS A 182 13.87 -12.98 20.27
N LEU A 183 12.58 -13.12 20.54
CA LEU A 183 12.03 -14.08 21.50
C LEU A 183 12.35 -15.53 21.13
N THR A 184 12.42 -15.86 19.84
CA THR A 184 12.83 -17.19 19.39
C THR A 184 14.29 -17.43 19.72
N ALA A 185 15.19 -16.47 19.40
CA ALA A 185 16.60 -16.58 19.72
C ALA A 185 16.84 -16.74 21.26
N ILE A 186 16.14 -15.94 22.07
CA ILE A 186 16.21 -16.08 23.54
C ILE A 186 15.69 -17.44 24.01
N CYS A 187 14.63 -17.96 23.37
CA CYS A 187 14.10 -19.30 23.67
C CYS A 187 15.14 -20.38 23.36
N ASP A 188 15.85 -20.28 22.26
CA ASP A 188 16.89 -21.24 21.86
C ASP A 188 18.08 -21.24 22.86
N GLU A 189 18.34 -20.11 23.53
CA GLU A 189 19.35 -20.02 24.58
C GLU A 189 18.85 -20.49 25.96
N LEU A 190 17.61 -20.12 26.33
CA LEU A 190 17.05 -20.43 27.66
C LEU A 190 16.48 -21.85 27.76
N PHE A 191 15.71 -22.26 26.73
CA PHE A 191 14.97 -23.52 26.71
C PHE A 191 14.81 -24.06 25.31
N PRO A 192 15.88 -24.57 24.65
CA PRO A 192 15.84 -25.04 23.28
C PRO A 192 14.89 -26.21 23.05
N GLU A 193 14.58 -26.99 24.08
CA GLU A 193 13.68 -28.13 24.00
C GLU A 193 12.19 -27.72 23.94
N LEU A 194 11.84 -26.46 24.26
CA LEU A 194 10.45 -26.00 24.25
C LEU A 194 9.76 -26.28 22.92
N VAL A 195 10.46 -26.06 21.79
CA VAL A 195 9.91 -26.24 20.44
C VAL A 195 9.59 -27.71 20.08
N ARG A 196 10.14 -28.65 20.79
CA ARG A 196 9.82 -30.10 20.64
C ARG A 196 8.42 -30.42 21.13
N VAL A 197 7.94 -29.69 22.14
CA VAL A 197 6.62 -29.89 22.75
C VAL A 197 5.60 -28.87 22.22
N VAL A 198 6.02 -27.62 22.11
CA VAL A 198 5.19 -26.49 21.64
C VAL A 198 5.79 -25.97 20.35
N LYS A 199 5.17 -26.31 19.20
CA LYS A 199 5.69 -25.98 17.85
C LYS A 199 5.97 -24.50 17.62
N ASP A 200 5.13 -23.63 18.18
CA ASP A 200 5.30 -22.18 18.10
C ASP A 200 5.67 -21.60 19.47
N PRO A 201 6.95 -21.27 19.73
CA PRO A 201 7.41 -20.71 20.99
C PRO A 201 6.90 -19.28 21.25
N ASN A 202 6.31 -18.63 20.23
CA ASN A 202 5.73 -17.30 20.32
C ASN A 202 4.19 -17.30 20.22
N GLY A 203 3.58 -18.49 20.24
CA GLY A 203 2.12 -18.62 20.35
C GLY A 203 1.61 -18.18 21.72
N GLN A 204 0.37 -17.73 21.81
CA GLN A 204 -0.22 -17.14 23.02
C GLN A 204 0.00 -17.99 24.29
N VAL A 205 -0.21 -19.30 24.22
CA VAL A 205 -0.01 -20.20 25.38
C VAL A 205 1.46 -20.32 25.76
N ALA A 206 2.35 -20.39 24.75
CA ALA A 206 3.80 -20.43 24.99
C ALA A 206 4.32 -19.14 25.60
N LEU A 207 3.83 -17.98 25.16
CA LEU A 207 4.16 -16.68 25.77
C LEU A 207 3.68 -16.59 27.21
N ALA A 208 2.44 -16.99 27.51
CA ALA A 208 1.91 -17.03 28.87
C ALA A 208 2.72 -17.98 29.77
N LEU A 209 3.16 -19.11 29.25
CA LEU A 209 4.04 -20.04 29.95
C LEU A 209 5.39 -19.41 30.28
N ARG A 210 6.05 -18.81 29.25
CA ARG A 210 7.39 -18.19 29.36
C ARG A 210 7.37 -16.93 30.22
N GLU A 211 6.27 -16.21 30.26
CA GLU A 211 6.09 -15.05 31.16
C GLU A 211 6.02 -15.47 32.63
N ARG A 212 5.23 -16.53 32.93
CA ARG A 212 5.04 -16.99 34.29
C ARG A 212 6.20 -17.87 34.80
N PHE A 213 6.82 -18.65 33.93
CA PHE A 213 7.95 -19.54 34.22
C PHE A 213 9.09 -19.29 33.22
N PRO A 214 9.89 -18.24 33.45
CA PRO A 214 10.83 -17.75 32.41
C PRO A 214 12.06 -18.65 32.24
N THR A 215 12.26 -19.66 33.09
CA THR A 215 13.39 -20.59 33.04
C THR A 215 12.94 -22.05 33.05
N PRO A 216 13.72 -22.99 32.47
CA PRO A 216 13.43 -24.41 32.59
C PRO A 216 13.35 -24.89 34.05
N ALA A 217 14.26 -24.41 34.92
CA ALA A 217 14.27 -24.77 36.34
C ALA A 217 12.96 -24.41 37.05
N ALA A 218 12.42 -23.19 36.78
CA ALA A 218 11.12 -22.79 37.33
C ALA A 218 9.99 -23.68 36.82
N LEU A 219 10.04 -24.11 35.55
CA LEU A 219 9.02 -24.94 34.97
C LEU A 219 9.06 -26.39 35.43
N ALA A 220 10.24 -26.93 35.70
CA ALA A 220 10.46 -28.30 36.17
C ALA A 220 9.91 -28.54 37.60
N THR A 221 9.90 -27.50 38.45
CA THR A 221 9.53 -27.60 39.85
C THR A 221 8.07 -27.28 40.17
N VAL A 222 7.35 -26.67 39.23
CA VAL A 222 5.95 -26.25 39.47
C VAL A 222 4.98 -27.43 39.36
N SER A 223 3.86 -27.39 40.14
CA SER A 223 2.85 -28.44 40.07
C SER A 223 2.13 -28.53 38.73
N LEU A 224 1.75 -29.72 38.29
CA LEU A 224 1.00 -29.93 37.05
C LEU A 224 -0.33 -29.17 37.08
N THR A 225 -0.98 -29.08 38.24
CA THR A 225 -2.24 -28.34 38.42
C THR A 225 -2.07 -26.85 38.11
N THR A 226 -0.95 -26.25 38.50
CA THR A 226 -0.62 -24.86 38.20
C THR A 226 -0.36 -24.66 36.70
N LEU A 227 0.33 -25.59 36.07
CA LEU A 227 0.57 -25.55 34.62
C LEU A 227 -0.72 -25.71 33.80
N GLN A 228 -1.66 -26.53 34.26
CA GLN A 228 -2.97 -26.71 33.64
C GLN A 228 -3.84 -25.44 33.67
N GLN A 229 -3.56 -24.48 34.52
CA GLN A 229 -4.26 -23.18 34.58
C GLN A 229 -3.78 -22.19 33.53
N ILE A 230 -2.64 -22.44 32.90
CA ILE A 230 -2.11 -21.52 31.88
C ILE A 230 -2.98 -21.56 30.63
N ARG A 231 -3.41 -20.39 30.17
CA ARG A 231 -4.23 -20.18 29.01
C ARG A 231 -3.58 -19.16 28.07
N GLY A 232 -3.75 -19.35 26.77
CA GLY A 232 -3.47 -18.35 25.74
C GLY A 232 -4.77 -18.10 24.97
N GLY A 233 -5.58 -17.18 25.48
CA GLY A 233 -6.97 -17.03 25.04
C GLY A 233 -7.78 -18.29 25.37
N ALA A 234 -8.51 -18.85 24.41
CA ALA A 234 -9.28 -20.09 24.56
C ALA A 234 -8.42 -21.37 24.53
N ARG A 235 -7.11 -21.25 24.27
CA ARG A 235 -6.23 -22.42 24.07
C ARG A 235 -5.52 -22.81 25.37
N SER A 236 -5.29 -24.12 25.53
CA SER A 236 -4.50 -24.73 26.62
C SER A 236 -3.58 -25.81 26.07
N ILE A 237 -2.61 -26.23 26.87
CA ILE A 237 -1.73 -27.36 26.58
C ILE A 237 -2.31 -28.61 27.26
N SER A 238 -2.37 -29.73 26.57
CA SER A 238 -2.84 -31.00 27.14
C SER A 238 -1.92 -31.48 28.27
N SER A 239 -2.48 -32.16 29.24
CA SER A 239 -1.72 -32.69 30.39
C SER A 239 -0.53 -33.54 30.01
N ALA A 240 -0.67 -34.39 28.96
CA ALA A 240 0.42 -35.20 28.46
C ALA A 240 1.60 -34.33 27.93
N LYS A 241 1.30 -33.27 27.22
CA LYS A 241 2.33 -32.31 26.76
C LYS A 241 2.94 -31.51 27.90
N LEU A 242 2.18 -31.18 28.93
CA LEU A 242 2.71 -30.49 30.14
C LEU A 242 3.68 -31.38 30.88
N LEU A 243 3.39 -32.67 31.07
CA LEU A 243 4.32 -33.64 31.65
C LEU A 243 5.59 -33.78 30.85
N GLU A 244 5.47 -33.90 29.53
CA GLU A 244 6.64 -33.93 28.65
C GLU A 244 7.46 -32.65 28.71
N LEU A 245 6.79 -31.50 28.81
CA LEU A 245 7.45 -30.21 28.96
C LEU A 245 8.26 -30.12 30.28
N GLN A 246 7.71 -30.62 31.39
CA GLN A 246 8.41 -30.67 32.68
C GLN A 246 9.63 -31.62 32.60
N ARG A 247 9.47 -32.76 31.97
CA ARG A 247 10.56 -33.72 31.74
C ARG A 247 11.70 -33.08 30.93
N GLN A 248 11.38 -32.39 29.84
CA GLN A 248 12.35 -31.67 29.01
C GLN A 248 13.02 -30.53 29.80
N ALA A 249 12.23 -29.79 30.61
CA ALA A 249 12.73 -28.71 31.43
C ALA A 249 13.74 -29.17 32.47
N ALA A 250 13.49 -30.33 33.12
CA ALA A 250 14.40 -30.93 34.11
C ALA A 250 15.77 -31.33 33.52
N GLN A 251 15.80 -31.63 32.23
CA GLN A 251 16.98 -32.10 31.50
C GLN A 251 17.50 -31.04 30.49
N SER A 252 17.05 -29.80 30.59
CA SER A 252 17.37 -28.77 29.62
C SER A 252 18.88 -28.47 29.56
N ILE A 253 19.37 -28.31 28.34
CA ILE A 253 20.73 -27.84 28.05
C ILE A 253 20.84 -26.32 27.99
N GLY A 254 19.71 -25.60 28.24
CA GLY A 254 19.68 -24.15 28.25
C GLY A 254 20.72 -23.53 29.20
N ILE A 255 21.02 -22.25 29.01
CA ILE A 255 22.03 -21.51 29.76
C ILE A 255 21.73 -21.55 31.25
N LYS A 256 22.74 -21.90 32.07
CA LYS A 256 22.65 -21.98 33.52
C LYS A 256 23.49 -20.91 34.24
N GLU A 257 24.35 -20.19 33.50
CA GLU A 257 25.16 -19.12 34.05
C GLU A 257 24.28 -17.99 34.58
N VAL A 258 24.34 -17.73 35.91
CA VAL A 258 23.41 -16.84 36.63
C VAL A 258 23.41 -15.42 36.06
N ALA A 259 24.60 -14.87 35.73
CA ALA A 259 24.72 -13.50 35.21
C ALA A 259 24.01 -13.34 33.87
N ARG A 260 24.26 -14.27 32.92
CA ARG A 260 23.65 -14.28 31.60
C ARG A 260 22.14 -14.59 31.65
N LEU A 261 21.77 -15.55 32.48
CA LEU A 261 20.38 -15.95 32.70
C LEU A 261 19.52 -14.77 33.14
N ARG A 262 20.00 -13.94 34.07
CA ARG A 262 19.27 -12.75 34.56
C ARG A 262 18.97 -11.77 33.41
N GLY A 263 19.94 -11.50 32.55
CA GLY A 263 19.79 -10.62 31.39
C GLY A 263 18.74 -11.14 30.40
N LEU A 264 18.85 -12.42 30.02
CA LEU A 264 17.94 -13.07 29.07
C LEU A 264 16.50 -13.14 29.61
N VAL A 265 16.32 -13.44 30.89
CA VAL A 265 14.98 -13.47 31.52
C VAL A 265 14.34 -12.08 31.55
N LEU A 266 15.10 -11.04 31.90
CA LEU A 266 14.61 -9.67 31.88
C LEU A 266 14.18 -9.25 30.46
N GLU A 267 15.05 -9.50 29.50
CA GLU A 267 14.78 -9.19 28.09
C GLU A 267 13.58 -9.96 27.56
N GLN A 268 13.48 -11.27 27.84
CA GLN A 268 12.33 -12.08 27.49
C GLN A 268 11.02 -11.48 28.02
N THR A 269 11.00 -11.14 29.30
CA THR A 269 9.80 -10.60 29.97
C THR A 269 9.36 -9.27 29.34
N GLN A 270 10.32 -8.38 29.07
CA GLN A 270 10.02 -7.11 28.41
C GLN A 270 9.48 -7.30 26.98
N LEU A 271 10.13 -8.15 26.17
CA LEU A 271 9.70 -8.43 24.80
C LEU A 271 8.31 -9.09 24.74
N ILE A 272 7.96 -9.94 25.70
CA ILE A 272 6.61 -10.54 25.77
C ILE A 272 5.57 -9.45 26.00
N LYS A 273 5.78 -8.53 26.96
CA LYS A 273 4.88 -7.40 27.20
C LYS A 273 4.75 -6.46 26.01
N GLU A 274 5.88 -6.13 25.37
CA GLU A 274 5.85 -5.33 24.12
C GLU A 274 5.04 -6.04 23.04
N LEU A 275 5.21 -7.35 22.87
CA LEU A 275 4.47 -8.12 21.87
C LEU A 275 2.97 -8.16 22.15
N GLN A 276 2.57 -8.30 23.41
CA GLN A 276 1.16 -8.25 23.84
C GLN A 276 0.54 -6.89 23.50
N MET A 277 1.22 -5.79 23.86
CA MET A 277 0.78 -4.43 23.53
C MET A 277 0.65 -4.21 22.04
N LEU A 278 1.63 -4.67 21.23
CA LEU A 278 1.56 -4.57 19.79
C LEU A 278 0.37 -5.34 19.20
N GLN A 279 0.05 -6.51 19.76
CA GLN A 279 -1.11 -7.31 19.35
C GLN A 279 -2.43 -6.60 19.65
N GLU A 280 -2.56 -5.96 20.81
CA GLU A 280 -3.73 -5.14 21.16
C GLU A 280 -3.91 -3.96 20.20
N HIS A 281 -2.85 -3.23 19.93
CA HIS A 281 -2.89 -2.11 18.96
C HIS A 281 -3.29 -2.58 17.55
N ILE A 282 -2.75 -3.72 17.11
CA ILE A 282 -3.13 -4.31 15.80
C ILE A 282 -4.62 -4.67 15.79
N GLN A 283 -5.15 -5.26 16.85
CA GLN A 283 -6.58 -5.61 16.95
C GLN A 283 -7.48 -4.37 16.93
N GLN A 284 -7.10 -3.30 17.62
CA GLN A 284 -7.82 -2.02 17.58
C GLN A 284 -7.85 -1.44 16.15
N LEU A 285 -6.70 -1.43 15.48
CA LEU A 285 -6.63 -0.99 14.08
C LEU A 285 -7.46 -1.87 13.15
N ASP A 286 -7.43 -3.19 13.34
CA ASP A 286 -8.20 -4.12 12.50
C ASP A 286 -9.71 -3.88 12.64
N LYS A 287 -10.19 -3.55 13.83
CA LYS A 287 -11.59 -3.19 14.09
C LYS A 287 -11.96 -1.88 13.37
N GLU A 288 -11.14 -0.85 13.53
CA GLU A 288 -11.37 0.45 12.89
C GLU A 288 -11.34 0.36 11.37
N ILE A 289 -10.34 -0.33 10.83
CA ILE A 289 -10.22 -0.58 9.39
C ILE A 289 -11.43 -1.37 8.88
N GLY A 290 -11.88 -2.37 9.62
CA GLY A 290 -13.07 -3.16 9.27
C GLY A 290 -14.31 -2.31 9.14
N GLY A 291 -14.57 -1.43 10.13
CA GLY A 291 -15.69 -0.51 10.11
C GLY A 291 -15.69 0.44 8.91
N ILE A 292 -14.53 1.03 8.59
CA ILE A 292 -14.42 1.90 7.40
C ILE A 292 -14.72 1.12 6.11
N VAL A 293 -14.17 -0.09 5.97
CA VAL A 293 -14.36 -0.92 4.76
C VAL A 293 -15.81 -1.35 4.58
N GLU A 294 -16.51 -1.72 5.65
CA GLU A 294 -17.91 -2.15 5.60
C GLU A 294 -18.86 -1.03 5.15
N HIS A 295 -18.56 0.22 5.54
CA HIS A 295 -19.37 1.38 5.16
C HIS A 295 -18.93 2.00 3.83
N ALA A 296 -17.69 1.77 3.41
CA ALA A 296 -17.19 2.30 2.15
C ALA A 296 -17.73 1.51 0.95
N ARG A 297 -18.16 2.24 -0.08
CA ARG A 297 -18.68 1.66 -1.32
C ARG A 297 -17.67 0.74 -2.01
N GLU A 298 -16.43 1.18 -2.14
CA GLU A 298 -15.33 0.37 -2.68
C GLU A 298 -15.04 -0.85 -1.80
N GLY A 299 -15.25 -0.72 -0.49
CA GLY A 299 -15.12 -1.80 0.47
C GLY A 299 -16.15 -2.91 0.20
N GLN A 300 -17.42 -2.56 0.06
CA GLN A 300 -18.49 -3.50 -0.27
C GLN A 300 -18.23 -4.21 -1.61
N ILE A 301 -17.76 -3.48 -2.62
CA ILE A 301 -17.38 -4.06 -3.92
C ILE A 301 -16.26 -5.09 -3.74
N LEU A 302 -15.20 -4.75 -3.00
CA LEU A 302 -14.06 -5.65 -2.82
C LEU A 302 -14.38 -6.86 -1.94
N LEU A 303 -15.17 -6.68 -0.88
CA LEU A 303 -15.61 -7.75 0.00
C LEU A 303 -16.51 -8.77 -0.72
N SER A 304 -17.15 -8.40 -1.82
CA SER A 304 -17.98 -9.33 -2.62
C SER A 304 -17.12 -10.37 -3.37
N PHE A 305 -15.81 -10.17 -3.51
CA PHE A 305 -14.93 -11.15 -4.14
C PHE A 305 -14.56 -12.28 -3.19
N PRO A 306 -14.70 -13.57 -3.60
CA PRO A 306 -14.22 -14.69 -2.82
C PRO A 306 -12.72 -14.56 -2.50
N GLY A 307 -12.38 -14.69 -1.23
CA GLY A 307 -11.00 -14.63 -0.74
C GLY A 307 -10.48 -13.24 -0.40
N ILE A 308 -11.27 -12.18 -0.59
CA ILE A 308 -10.93 -10.83 -0.15
C ILE A 308 -11.62 -10.53 1.19
N GLY A 309 -10.82 -10.36 2.24
CA GLY A 309 -11.29 -9.94 3.56
C GLY A 309 -11.05 -8.44 3.82
N PRO A 310 -11.49 -7.91 4.99
CA PRO A 310 -11.45 -6.47 5.29
C PRO A 310 -10.08 -5.83 5.14
N ILE A 311 -9.03 -6.44 5.68
CA ILE A 311 -7.66 -5.89 5.60
C ILE A 311 -7.14 -5.84 4.17
N MET A 312 -7.51 -6.81 3.35
CA MET A 312 -7.12 -6.83 1.95
C MET A 312 -7.88 -5.79 1.14
N ALA A 313 -9.19 -5.66 1.37
CA ALA A 313 -10.02 -4.60 0.80
C ALA A 313 -9.45 -3.22 1.16
N ALA A 314 -9.19 -2.98 2.45
CA ALA A 314 -8.57 -1.73 2.93
C ALA A 314 -7.23 -1.44 2.28
N THR A 315 -6.35 -2.46 2.19
CA THR A 315 -5.03 -2.30 1.55
C THR A 315 -5.19 -1.94 0.07
N SER A 316 -6.15 -2.55 -0.62
CA SER A 316 -6.45 -2.25 -2.02
C SER A 316 -6.99 -0.83 -2.22
N ILE A 317 -7.95 -0.41 -1.39
CA ILE A 317 -8.52 0.95 -1.41
C ILE A 317 -7.42 1.99 -1.16
N ALA A 318 -6.63 1.81 -0.11
CA ALA A 318 -5.52 2.71 0.24
C ALA A 318 -4.46 2.80 -0.87
N ALA A 319 -4.17 1.69 -1.56
CA ALA A 319 -3.20 1.63 -2.64
C ALA A 319 -3.73 2.26 -3.94
N ILE A 320 -5.00 2.04 -4.28
CA ILE A 320 -5.65 2.59 -5.47
C ILE A 320 -5.84 4.10 -5.32
N GLY A 321 -6.25 4.55 -4.13
CA GLY A 321 -6.56 5.96 -3.85
C GLY A 321 -7.82 6.45 -4.56
N SER A 322 -7.80 6.50 -5.88
CA SER A 322 -8.92 6.70 -6.78
C SER A 322 -8.73 5.83 -8.02
N ILE A 323 -9.79 5.18 -8.49
CA ILE A 323 -9.71 4.35 -9.69
C ILE A 323 -9.39 5.17 -10.95
N HIS A 324 -9.66 6.48 -10.92
CA HIS A 324 -9.33 7.41 -12.00
C HIS A 324 -7.82 7.63 -12.18
N ASN A 325 -6.99 7.24 -11.22
CA ASN A 325 -5.53 7.20 -11.36
C ASN A 325 -5.05 6.18 -12.41
N PHE A 326 -5.92 5.25 -12.82
CA PHE A 326 -5.56 4.16 -13.70
C PHE A 326 -6.35 4.26 -15.01
N PRO A 327 -5.69 4.49 -16.15
CA PRO A 327 -6.37 4.61 -17.45
C PRO A 327 -6.92 3.26 -17.94
N SER A 328 -6.39 2.14 -17.44
CA SER A 328 -6.79 0.80 -17.86
C SER A 328 -6.55 -0.25 -16.77
N ALA A 329 -7.20 -1.40 -16.91
CA ALA A 329 -6.95 -2.57 -16.08
C ALA A 329 -5.49 -3.04 -16.16
N ALA A 330 -4.85 -2.90 -17.32
CA ALA A 330 -3.44 -3.23 -17.51
C ALA A 330 -2.53 -2.32 -16.65
N ALA A 331 -2.86 -1.04 -16.53
CA ALA A 331 -2.14 -0.10 -15.68
C ALA A 331 -2.25 -0.47 -14.20
N LEU A 332 -3.46 -0.81 -13.71
CA LEU A 332 -3.66 -1.29 -12.33
C LEU A 332 -2.92 -2.62 -12.07
N LYS A 333 -2.99 -3.55 -13.03
CA LYS A 333 -2.30 -4.84 -12.96
C LYS A 333 -0.77 -4.67 -12.88
N SER A 334 -0.21 -3.73 -13.65
CA SER A 334 1.20 -3.36 -13.58
C SER A 334 1.57 -2.75 -12.24
N TYR A 335 0.75 -1.84 -11.75
CA TYR A 335 0.94 -1.21 -10.44
C TYR A 335 0.90 -2.23 -9.29
N PHE A 336 0.03 -3.24 -9.36
CA PHE A 336 -0.04 -4.32 -8.39
C PHE A 336 1.06 -5.39 -8.56
N GLY A 337 1.90 -5.27 -9.60
CA GLY A 337 3.03 -6.17 -9.84
C GLY A 337 2.64 -7.53 -10.46
N TRP A 338 1.47 -7.62 -11.11
CA TRP A 338 0.97 -8.82 -11.78
C TRP A 338 1.02 -8.74 -13.31
N ALA A 339 1.66 -7.71 -13.86
CA ALA A 339 1.88 -7.61 -15.29
C ALA A 339 3.06 -8.51 -15.74
N PRO A 340 2.94 -9.17 -16.90
CA PRO A 340 4.06 -9.86 -17.51
C PRO A 340 5.09 -8.85 -18.03
N VAL A 341 6.36 -9.20 -17.93
CA VAL A 341 7.46 -8.53 -18.62
C VAL A 341 7.98 -9.49 -19.68
N VAL A 342 7.96 -9.05 -20.91
CA VAL A 342 8.52 -9.77 -22.05
C VAL A 342 9.95 -9.30 -22.28
N ALA A 343 10.90 -10.22 -22.32
CA ALA A 343 12.26 -9.96 -22.70
C ALA A 343 12.54 -10.71 -24.00
N GLN A 344 12.65 -9.95 -25.09
CA GLN A 344 12.97 -10.48 -26.42
C GLN A 344 14.18 -9.72 -26.95
N SER A 345 15.19 -10.48 -27.41
CA SER A 345 16.36 -9.94 -28.07
C SER A 345 16.82 -10.92 -29.17
N GLY A 346 16.55 -10.57 -30.41
CA GLY A 346 16.90 -11.40 -31.56
C GLY A 346 16.31 -12.82 -31.49
N SER A 347 17.07 -13.80 -31.91
CA SER A 347 16.71 -15.23 -31.89
C SER A 347 17.04 -15.95 -30.56
N THR A 348 17.75 -15.29 -29.64
CA THR A 348 18.33 -15.94 -28.47
C THR A 348 17.58 -15.72 -27.17
N LEU A 349 16.72 -14.72 -27.09
CA LEU A 349 16.02 -14.35 -25.85
C LEU A 349 14.52 -14.19 -26.14
N ASP A 350 13.73 -15.17 -25.71
CA ASP A 350 12.27 -15.11 -25.74
C ASP A 350 11.69 -15.70 -24.46
N HIS A 351 11.60 -14.89 -23.42
CA HIS A 351 10.93 -15.34 -22.22
C HIS A 351 10.04 -14.26 -21.59
N THR A 352 8.95 -14.73 -21.02
CA THR A 352 7.99 -13.91 -20.28
C THR A 352 8.06 -14.26 -18.79
N ARG A 353 8.26 -13.26 -17.94
CA ARG A 353 8.27 -13.39 -16.49
C ARG A 353 7.36 -12.35 -15.84
N LEU A 354 6.98 -12.56 -14.59
CA LEU A 354 6.30 -11.52 -13.83
C LEU A 354 7.28 -10.38 -13.50
N THR A 355 6.79 -9.15 -13.52
CA THR A 355 7.57 -7.97 -13.14
C THR A 355 8.11 -8.11 -11.71
N HIS A 356 9.33 -7.62 -11.49
CA HIS A 356 9.87 -7.40 -10.13
C HIS A 356 9.39 -6.06 -9.53
N GLY A 357 8.84 -5.18 -10.36
CA GLY A 357 8.27 -3.89 -9.95
C GLY A 357 6.86 -4.01 -9.37
N GLY A 358 6.28 -2.85 -9.09
CA GLY A 358 4.94 -2.71 -8.52
C GLY A 358 4.92 -2.69 -6.99
N ALA A 359 3.73 -2.52 -6.43
CA ALA A 359 3.50 -2.47 -5.00
C ALA A 359 3.63 -3.87 -4.37
N ARG A 360 4.76 -4.15 -3.71
CA ARG A 360 5.07 -5.47 -3.11
C ARG A 360 3.95 -5.96 -2.19
N THR A 361 3.39 -5.07 -1.37
CA THR A 361 2.28 -5.37 -0.47
C THR A 361 1.05 -5.86 -1.24
N MET A 362 0.69 -5.17 -2.33
CA MET A 362 -0.45 -5.56 -3.16
C MET A 362 -0.22 -6.87 -3.90
N LYS A 363 1.01 -7.10 -4.37
CA LYS A 363 1.39 -8.38 -4.99
C LYS A 363 1.20 -9.55 -4.02
N HIS A 364 1.66 -9.38 -2.78
CA HIS A 364 1.49 -10.39 -1.73
C HIS A 364 0.03 -10.59 -1.34
N MET A 365 -0.72 -9.49 -1.13
CA MET A 365 -2.12 -9.56 -0.74
C MET A 365 -3.01 -10.25 -1.78
N LEU A 366 -2.84 -9.94 -3.07
CA LEU A 366 -3.57 -10.62 -4.14
C LEU A 366 -3.19 -12.09 -4.27
N PHE A 367 -1.93 -12.43 -4.03
CA PHE A 367 -1.53 -13.84 -3.95
C PHE A 367 -2.32 -14.57 -2.86
N LEU A 368 -2.43 -13.98 -1.67
CA LEU A 368 -3.20 -14.55 -0.56
C LEU A 368 -4.70 -14.62 -0.87
N ALA A 369 -5.28 -13.59 -1.55
CA ALA A 369 -6.68 -13.61 -1.98
C ALA A 369 -6.98 -14.80 -2.86
N VAL A 370 -6.18 -14.95 -3.92
CA VAL A 370 -6.34 -16.08 -4.85
C VAL A 370 -6.15 -17.41 -4.14
N PHE A 371 -5.14 -17.50 -3.28
CA PHE A 371 -4.91 -18.71 -2.50
C PHE A 371 -6.10 -19.06 -1.60
N GLN A 372 -6.69 -18.05 -0.95
CA GLN A 372 -7.89 -18.23 -0.13
C GLN A 372 -9.11 -18.59 -0.98
N ALA A 373 -9.32 -17.93 -2.12
CA ALA A 373 -10.40 -18.27 -3.06
C ALA A 373 -10.31 -19.73 -3.53
N ILE A 374 -9.10 -20.20 -3.85
CA ILE A 374 -8.86 -21.61 -4.23
C ILE A 374 -9.22 -22.56 -3.07
N ARG A 375 -8.91 -22.21 -1.83
CA ARG A 375 -9.23 -23.01 -0.62
C ARG A 375 -10.72 -23.08 -0.34
N LEU A 376 -11.47 -22.02 -0.64
CA LEU A 376 -12.93 -21.99 -0.51
C LEU A 376 -13.63 -22.93 -1.52
N LYS A 377 -12.93 -23.44 -2.51
CA LYS A 377 -13.34 -24.40 -3.54
C LYS A 377 -14.52 -23.94 -4.40
N ASP A 378 -15.73 -23.90 -3.90
CA ASP A 378 -16.94 -23.68 -4.70
C ASP A 378 -17.15 -22.23 -5.15
N ASN A 379 -16.24 -21.74 -6.00
CA ASN A 379 -16.34 -20.43 -6.63
C ASN A 379 -15.64 -20.42 -8.01
N GLU A 380 -15.94 -19.40 -8.83
CA GLU A 380 -15.44 -19.31 -10.21
C GLU A 380 -13.91 -19.14 -10.28
N TRP A 381 -13.27 -18.52 -9.28
CA TRP A 381 -11.82 -18.36 -9.23
C TRP A 381 -11.12 -19.71 -8.98
N ALA A 382 -11.68 -20.57 -8.13
CA ALA A 382 -11.18 -21.92 -7.92
C ALA A 382 -11.33 -22.77 -9.20
N ARG A 383 -12.51 -22.72 -9.85
CA ARG A 383 -12.76 -23.41 -11.13
C ARG A 383 -11.80 -22.94 -12.23
N LEU A 384 -11.57 -21.62 -12.30
CA LEU A 384 -10.59 -21.05 -13.22
C LEU A 384 -9.17 -21.57 -12.95
N TYR A 385 -8.77 -21.57 -11.68
CA TYR A 385 -7.46 -22.10 -11.28
C TYR A 385 -7.29 -23.56 -11.68
N GLU A 386 -8.23 -24.44 -11.37
CA GLU A 386 -8.18 -25.85 -11.72
C GLU A 386 -8.08 -26.06 -13.23
N ARG A 387 -8.88 -25.36 -14.01
CA ARG A 387 -8.82 -25.40 -15.48
C ARG A 387 -7.46 -24.97 -16.00
N LEU A 388 -6.90 -23.88 -15.48
CA LEU A 388 -5.59 -23.39 -15.89
C LEU A 388 -4.46 -24.33 -15.46
N VAL A 389 -4.55 -24.96 -14.31
CA VAL A 389 -3.58 -25.98 -13.87
C VAL A 389 -3.58 -27.16 -14.86
N LYS A 390 -4.77 -27.70 -15.19
CA LYS A 390 -4.90 -28.83 -16.14
C LYS A 390 -4.38 -28.50 -17.54
N THR A 391 -4.54 -27.24 -17.99
CA THR A 391 -4.19 -26.85 -19.38
C THR A 391 -2.79 -26.25 -19.53
N LYS A 392 -2.16 -25.75 -18.46
CA LYS A 392 -0.91 -25.00 -18.53
C LYS A 392 0.23 -25.55 -17.68
N CYS A 393 -0.04 -26.53 -16.85
CA CYS A 393 0.99 -27.16 -16.02
C CYS A 393 1.27 -28.59 -16.50
N PRO A 394 2.54 -28.98 -16.63
CA PRO A 394 2.87 -30.36 -16.92
C PRO A 394 2.49 -31.26 -15.72
N PHE A 395 1.94 -32.41 -16.00
CA PHE A 395 1.65 -33.44 -15.00
C PHE A 395 2.90 -34.30 -14.81
N ASP A 396 3.30 -34.51 -13.57
CA ASP A 396 4.41 -35.39 -13.21
C ASP A 396 3.85 -36.70 -12.67
N GLU A 397 4.03 -37.76 -13.42
CA GLU A 397 3.55 -39.09 -13.08
C GLU A 397 4.20 -39.65 -11.80
N ARG A 398 5.45 -39.29 -11.53
CA ARG A 398 6.18 -39.76 -10.35
C ARG A 398 5.61 -39.21 -9.04
N THR A 399 5.26 -37.95 -9.04
CA THR A 399 4.69 -37.29 -7.84
C THR A 399 3.17 -37.20 -7.86
N GLN A 400 2.53 -37.74 -8.93
CA GLN A 400 1.07 -37.67 -9.16
C GLN A 400 0.54 -36.24 -8.96
N SER A 401 1.30 -35.23 -9.43
CA SER A 401 0.94 -33.81 -9.24
C SER A 401 1.33 -32.95 -10.43
N TYR A 402 0.62 -31.83 -10.57
CA TYR A 402 0.99 -30.80 -11.56
C TYR A 402 2.13 -29.94 -11.06
N LEU A 403 3.14 -29.67 -11.92
CA LEU A 403 4.29 -28.84 -11.62
C LEU A 403 4.04 -27.37 -11.98
N GLY A 404 4.65 -26.43 -11.24
CA GLY A 404 4.59 -24.99 -11.58
C GLY A 404 3.26 -24.30 -11.29
N LYS A 405 2.41 -24.82 -10.42
CA LYS A 405 1.09 -24.28 -10.03
C LYS A 405 1.13 -22.80 -9.59
N THR A 406 2.25 -22.33 -9.04
CA THR A 406 2.43 -20.92 -8.65
C THR A 406 2.32 -19.94 -9.83
N ARG A 407 2.69 -20.35 -11.04
CA ARG A 407 2.51 -19.56 -12.26
C ARG A 407 1.03 -19.32 -12.59
N VAL A 408 0.20 -20.31 -12.28
CA VAL A 408 -1.25 -20.23 -12.48
C VAL A 408 -1.88 -19.25 -11.48
N ILE A 409 -1.43 -19.26 -10.22
CA ILE A 409 -1.89 -18.28 -9.22
C ILE A 409 -1.64 -16.85 -9.73
N GLY A 410 -0.48 -16.58 -10.33
CA GLY A 410 -0.19 -15.28 -10.92
C GLY A 410 -1.14 -14.86 -12.06
N ARG A 411 -1.57 -15.81 -12.89
CA ARG A 411 -2.58 -15.57 -13.94
C ARG A 411 -3.96 -15.25 -13.35
N VAL A 412 -4.38 -16.01 -12.35
CA VAL A 412 -5.65 -15.77 -11.65
C VAL A 412 -5.63 -14.43 -10.94
N ALA A 413 -4.53 -14.07 -10.25
CA ALA A 413 -4.36 -12.76 -9.60
C ALA A 413 -4.45 -11.60 -10.61
N GLY A 414 -3.84 -11.75 -11.79
CA GLY A 414 -3.97 -10.77 -12.86
C GLY A 414 -5.40 -10.59 -13.35
N GLN A 415 -6.16 -11.66 -13.51
CA GLN A 415 -7.58 -11.60 -13.91
C GLN A 415 -8.47 -11.06 -12.79
N MET A 416 -8.21 -11.41 -11.54
CA MET A 416 -8.91 -10.83 -10.39
C MET A 416 -8.68 -9.31 -10.33
N THR A 417 -7.47 -8.84 -10.60
CA THR A 417 -7.17 -7.39 -10.70
C THR A 417 -7.96 -6.71 -11.83
N GLU A 418 -8.11 -7.38 -12.97
CA GLU A 418 -8.92 -6.88 -14.09
C GLU A 418 -10.40 -6.78 -13.72
N ALA A 419 -10.95 -7.76 -12.99
CA ALA A 419 -12.32 -7.75 -12.49
C ALA A 419 -12.54 -6.63 -11.44
N ILE A 420 -11.60 -6.47 -10.50
CA ILE A 420 -11.63 -5.37 -9.52
C ILE A 420 -11.64 -4.01 -10.23
N TYR A 421 -10.75 -3.81 -11.21
CA TYR A 421 -10.73 -2.59 -12.00
C TYR A 421 -12.06 -2.33 -12.70
N ALA A 422 -12.62 -3.36 -13.37
CA ALA A 422 -13.85 -3.23 -14.14
C ALA A 422 -15.04 -2.81 -13.25
N LEU A 423 -15.17 -3.40 -12.06
CA LEU A 423 -16.24 -3.05 -11.13
C LEU A 423 -16.05 -1.66 -10.54
N LEU A 424 -14.87 -1.35 -10.00
CA LEU A 424 -14.61 -0.03 -9.41
C LEU A 424 -14.74 1.10 -10.44
N LYS A 425 -14.27 0.88 -11.68
CA LYS A 425 -14.37 1.88 -12.74
C LYS A 425 -15.83 2.10 -13.15
N ARG A 426 -16.57 1.02 -13.35
CA ARG A 426 -17.98 1.07 -13.72
C ARG A 426 -18.82 1.74 -12.63
N ASP A 427 -18.56 1.40 -11.39
CA ASP A 427 -19.25 1.97 -10.23
C ASP A 427 -18.99 3.49 -10.12
N ALA A 428 -17.74 3.93 -10.26
CA ALA A 428 -17.38 5.34 -10.28
C ALA A 428 -18.02 6.10 -11.45
N GLU A 429 -18.13 5.48 -12.63
CA GLU A 429 -18.85 6.05 -13.79
C GLU A 429 -20.35 6.17 -13.57
N LEU A 430 -20.96 5.25 -12.84
CA LEU A 430 -22.37 5.34 -12.45
C LEU A 430 -22.58 6.48 -11.47
N LEU A 431 -21.74 6.58 -10.45
CA LEU A 431 -21.81 7.66 -9.45
C LEU A 431 -21.68 9.05 -10.09
N SER A 432 -20.78 9.21 -11.06
CA SER A 432 -20.57 10.50 -11.73
C SER A 432 -21.78 11.00 -12.52
N LYS A 433 -22.77 10.13 -12.78
CA LYS A 433 -24.02 10.44 -13.50
C LYS A 433 -25.20 10.71 -12.57
N VAL A 434 -25.05 10.45 -11.27
CA VAL A 434 -26.09 10.67 -10.28
C VAL A 434 -26.11 12.14 -9.89
N PRO A 435 -27.24 12.85 -10.03
CA PRO A 435 -27.36 14.23 -9.56
C PRO A 435 -27.15 14.33 -8.05
N PRO A 436 -26.60 15.43 -7.53
CA PRO A 436 -26.37 15.60 -6.08
C PRO A 436 -27.64 15.51 -5.22
N SER A 437 -28.82 15.67 -5.82
CA SER A 437 -30.11 15.59 -5.16
C SER A 437 -30.71 14.18 -5.06
N GLN A 438 -30.03 13.17 -5.63
CA GLN A 438 -30.52 11.79 -5.64
C GLN A 438 -29.59 10.88 -4.84
N ASP A 439 -30.17 9.92 -4.15
CA ASP A 439 -29.41 8.88 -3.47
C ASP A 439 -28.65 8.03 -4.48
N PRO A 440 -27.40 7.71 -4.20
CA PRO A 440 -26.59 6.87 -5.08
C PRO A 440 -27.20 5.46 -5.17
N PRO A 441 -27.18 4.81 -6.35
CA PRO A 441 -27.62 3.43 -6.49
C PRO A 441 -26.71 2.51 -5.66
N PRO A 442 -27.14 1.28 -5.32
CA PRO A 442 -26.31 0.32 -4.60
C PRO A 442 -25.00 0.04 -5.36
N PRO A 443 -23.90 -0.31 -4.66
CA PRO A 443 -22.62 -0.60 -5.30
C PRO A 443 -22.70 -1.82 -6.21
N LEU A 444 -21.89 -1.83 -7.26
CA LEU A 444 -21.79 -2.95 -8.19
C LEU A 444 -20.99 -4.10 -7.56
N LEU A 445 -21.65 -5.14 -7.09
CA LEU A 445 -21.00 -6.29 -6.49
C LEU A 445 -20.47 -7.29 -7.55
N TYR A 446 -19.52 -8.12 -7.17
CA TYR A 446 -19.05 -9.23 -7.98
C TYR A 446 -20.17 -10.27 -8.16
N ASP A 447 -20.46 -10.61 -9.40
CA ASP A 447 -21.48 -11.58 -9.76
C ASP A 447 -20.83 -12.84 -10.36
N PRO A 448 -20.93 -14.00 -9.69
CA PRO A 448 -20.35 -15.25 -10.21
C PRO A 448 -20.99 -15.71 -11.52
N GLU A 449 -22.27 -15.41 -11.77
CA GLU A 449 -22.94 -15.80 -13.02
C GLU A 449 -22.40 -15.01 -14.21
N VAL A 450 -22.20 -13.70 -14.05
CA VAL A 450 -21.53 -12.85 -15.04
C VAL A 450 -20.09 -13.36 -15.32
N HIS A 451 -19.40 -13.79 -14.27
CA HIS A 451 -18.06 -14.35 -14.42
C HIS A 451 -18.06 -15.68 -15.19
N ARG A 452 -19.05 -16.54 -14.94
CA ARG A 452 -19.20 -17.85 -15.58
C ARG A 452 -19.43 -17.74 -17.09
N GLN A 453 -20.12 -16.70 -17.55
CA GLN A 453 -20.34 -16.44 -18.97
C GLN A 453 -19.06 -16.14 -19.75
N HIS A 454 -18.00 -15.72 -19.09
CA HIS A 454 -16.70 -15.42 -19.69
C HIS A 454 -15.73 -16.61 -19.57
N ARG A 455 -15.70 -17.45 -20.59
CA ARG A 455 -14.94 -18.71 -20.63
C ARG A 455 -13.45 -18.62 -20.30
N LEU A 456 -12.83 -17.45 -20.45
CA LEU A 456 -11.39 -17.25 -20.22
C LEU A 456 -11.07 -16.59 -18.87
N GLY A 457 -12.05 -16.45 -17.98
CA GLY A 457 -11.88 -15.83 -16.67
C GLY A 457 -11.79 -14.31 -16.70
N HIS A 458 -12.09 -13.70 -17.84
CA HIS A 458 -12.25 -12.24 -17.93
C HIS A 458 -13.61 -11.85 -17.36
N TYR A 459 -13.63 -10.94 -16.43
CA TYR A 459 -14.85 -10.39 -15.88
C TYR A 459 -15.19 -9.08 -16.61
N ARG A 460 -16.39 -9.03 -17.22
CA ARG A 460 -16.92 -7.82 -17.82
C ARG A 460 -18.34 -7.58 -17.28
N PRO A 461 -18.53 -6.60 -16.40
CA PRO A 461 -19.87 -6.30 -15.89
C PRO A 461 -20.82 -5.94 -17.05
N LEU A 462 -22.03 -6.43 -16.98
CA LEU A 462 -23.05 -6.17 -17.99
C LEU A 462 -23.30 -4.67 -18.13
N LYS A 463 -23.53 -4.21 -19.35
CA LYS A 463 -23.76 -2.77 -19.66
C LYS A 463 -25.02 -2.22 -18.99
N SER A 464 -25.97 -3.07 -18.68
CA SER A 464 -27.20 -2.76 -17.94
C SER A 464 -27.53 -3.96 -17.05
N THR A 465 -27.25 -3.88 -15.78
CA THR A 465 -27.82 -4.78 -14.79
C THR A 465 -28.98 -4.03 -14.13
N PRO A 466 -30.22 -4.55 -14.17
CA PRO A 466 -31.22 -4.09 -13.23
C PRO A 466 -30.71 -4.36 -11.80
N PRO A 467 -31.10 -3.56 -10.80
CA PRO A 467 -30.68 -3.79 -9.43
C PRO A 467 -31.08 -5.22 -9.04
N PRO A 468 -30.19 -5.98 -8.40
CA PRO A 468 -30.58 -7.28 -7.87
C PRO A 468 -31.65 -7.05 -6.83
N ASN A 469 -32.83 -7.56 -7.10
CA ASN A 469 -33.87 -7.66 -6.08
C ASN A 469 -33.34 -8.62 -5.01
N THR A 470 -33.35 -8.11 -3.78
CA THR A 470 -33.19 -8.82 -2.52
C THR A 470 -31.76 -9.25 -2.15
N ILE A 471 -31.14 -8.43 -1.29
CA ILE A 471 -30.00 -8.80 -0.47
C ILE A 471 -30.45 -9.87 0.52
N THR A 472 -30.12 -11.13 0.26
CA THR A 472 -30.08 -12.13 1.32
C THR A 472 -28.79 -11.86 2.09
N LEU A 473 -28.91 -11.24 3.24
CA LEU A 473 -27.83 -11.07 4.22
C LEU A 473 -27.32 -12.47 4.57
N LEU A 474 -26.17 -12.81 4.01
CA LEU A 474 -25.41 -13.98 4.47
C LEU A 474 -24.99 -13.72 5.90
N HIS A 475 -25.42 -14.59 6.79
CA HIS A 475 -25.16 -14.59 8.22
C HIS A 475 -23.68 -14.32 8.56
N PRO A 476 -23.40 -13.65 9.68
CA PRO A 476 -22.05 -13.43 10.14
C PRO A 476 -21.35 -14.75 10.41
N PHE A 477 -20.09 -14.83 9.98
CA PHE A 477 -19.20 -15.95 10.23
C PHE A 477 -19.09 -16.24 11.74
N PRO A 478 -19.12 -17.50 12.17
CA PRO A 478 -18.83 -17.84 13.55
C PRO A 478 -17.37 -17.46 13.88
N ALA A 479 -17.20 -16.81 15.01
CA ALA A 479 -15.90 -16.51 15.58
C ALA A 479 -15.14 -17.82 15.84
N GLN A 480 -13.99 -18.00 15.21
CA GLN A 480 -12.98 -18.98 15.56
C GLN A 480 -11.66 -18.28 15.89
#